data_208a56a28a102e8eb53ea1fb95e39745
#
_entry.id   208a56a28a102e8eb53ea1fb95e39745
#
_cell.length_a   1.000
_cell.length_b   1.000
_cell.length_c   1.000
_cell.angle_alpha   90.00
_cell.angle_beta   90.00
_cell.angle_gamma   90.00
#
_symmetry.space_group_name_H-M   'P 1'
#
loop_
_entity.id
_entity.type
_entity.pdbx_description
1 polymer ?
#
loop_
_entity_poly.entity_id
_entity_poly.type
_entity_poly.pdbx_seq_one_letter_code
_entity_poly.pdbx_strand_id
1 'polypeptide(L)'
;MSENLVEVKHLQQYFPAGGMGKNKQYVQAVDDVSFAIRKGETLGLVGESGCGKTTTGRTLLRLYEPTDGTIIYDGKVLFDKKEKIAVDMLPYRRRMQIVFQDPYASLDPRMTIGDIVGEGIDIHHLCANAKERHDRSSPCSSASA
;
A
#
# COMPACT_ATOMS: atom_id res chain seq x y z
N MET A 1 -0.14 7.72 23.52
CA MET A 1 0.22 7.56 22.09
C MET A 1 0.48 6.09 21.86
N SER A 2 -0.03 5.48 20.80
CA SER A 2 0.25 4.07 20.50
C SER A 2 1.75 3.89 20.26
N GLU A 3 2.39 2.91 20.92
CA GLU A 3 3.78 2.53 20.67
C GLU A 3 3.90 1.89 19.27
N ASN A 4 2.83 1.28 18.79
CA ASN A 4 2.74 0.65 17.50
C ASN A 4 2.40 1.68 16.39
N LEU A 5 3.19 1.65 15.32
CA LEU A 5 2.91 2.41 14.10
C LEU A 5 1.84 1.71 13.27
N VAL A 6 1.92 0.38 13.17
CA VAL A 6 0.97 -0.46 12.43
C VAL A 6 0.48 -1.56 13.35
N GLU A 7 -0.81 -1.82 13.35
CA GLU A 7 -1.41 -3.00 13.97
C GLU A 7 -2.35 -3.67 12.96
N VAL A 8 -2.17 -4.96 12.81
CA VAL A 8 -2.99 -5.81 11.95
C VAL A 8 -3.60 -6.90 12.81
N LYS A 9 -4.91 -7.08 12.73
CA LYS A 9 -5.64 -8.07 13.54
C LYS A 9 -6.53 -8.91 12.64
N HIS A 10 -6.33 -10.22 12.67
CA HIS A 10 -7.16 -11.21 11.98
C HIS A 10 -7.34 -10.91 10.49
N LEU A 11 -6.27 -10.42 9.83
CA LEU A 11 -6.31 -10.02 8.42
C LEU A 11 -6.56 -11.22 7.52
N GLN A 12 -7.56 -11.09 6.65
CA GLN A 12 -7.89 -12.07 5.64
C GLN A 12 -7.94 -11.41 4.26
N GLN A 13 -7.36 -12.09 3.28
CA GLN A 13 -7.44 -11.70 1.87
C GLN A 13 -7.72 -12.93 1.02
N TYR A 14 -8.93 -13.00 0.47
CA TYR A 14 -9.40 -14.08 -0.36
C TYR A 14 -9.69 -13.56 -1.77
N PHE A 15 -9.25 -14.32 -2.76
CA PHE A 15 -9.51 -14.01 -4.16
C PHE A 15 -10.49 -15.03 -4.75
N PRO A 16 -11.44 -14.61 -5.57
CA PRO A 16 -12.32 -15.54 -6.25
C PRO A 16 -11.52 -16.38 -7.25
N ALA A 17 -11.61 -17.71 -7.13
CA ALA A 17 -10.89 -18.66 -7.98
C ALA A 17 -11.77 -19.28 -9.07
N GLY A 18 -13.09 -19.02 -9.06
CA GLY A 18 -14.05 -19.52 -10.01
C GLY A 18 -15.33 -20.04 -9.33
N GLY A 19 -16.17 -20.70 -10.10
CA GLY A 19 -17.48 -21.18 -9.65
C GLY A 19 -18.60 -20.16 -9.86
N MET A 20 -19.81 -20.65 -10.06
CA MET A 20 -21.01 -19.83 -10.30
C MET A 20 -22.07 -20.12 -9.22
N GLY A 21 -22.73 -19.09 -8.72
CA GLY A 21 -23.80 -19.23 -7.72
C GLY A 21 -23.27 -19.67 -6.34
N LYS A 22 -23.80 -20.76 -5.79
CA LYS A 22 -23.47 -21.28 -4.46
C LYS A 22 -22.11 -21.98 -4.37
N ASN A 23 -21.46 -22.32 -5.52
CA ASN A 23 -20.19 -23.04 -5.58
C ASN A 23 -19.00 -22.12 -5.86
N LYS A 24 -19.00 -20.88 -5.34
CA LYS A 24 -17.86 -19.98 -5.45
C LYS A 24 -16.66 -20.56 -4.69
N GLN A 25 -15.55 -20.71 -5.40
CA GLN A 25 -14.27 -21.09 -4.80
C GLN A 25 -13.41 -19.84 -4.59
N TYR A 26 -12.64 -19.86 -3.50
CA TYR A 26 -11.73 -18.76 -3.15
C TYR A 26 -10.34 -19.29 -2.87
N VAL A 27 -9.33 -18.56 -3.32
CA VAL A 27 -7.95 -18.74 -2.87
C VAL A 27 -7.76 -17.90 -1.61
N GLN A 28 -7.47 -18.54 -0.50
CA GLN A 28 -7.13 -17.91 0.77
C GLN A 28 -5.67 -17.49 0.76
N ALA A 29 -5.38 -16.33 0.17
CA ALA A 29 -4.00 -15.86 0.00
C ALA A 29 -3.39 -15.33 1.31
N VAL A 30 -4.21 -14.80 2.20
CA VAL A 30 -3.88 -14.42 3.59
C VAL A 30 -5.03 -14.89 4.46
N ASP A 31 -4.75 -15.65 5.49
CA ASP A 31 -5.77 -16.22 6.37
C ASP A 31 -5.37 -16.03 7.84
N ASP A 32 -6.17 -15.24 8.55
CA ASP A 32 -6.08 -14.94 9.99
C ASP A 32 -4.69 -14.47 10.46
N VAL A 33 -4.07 -13.51 9.76
CA VAL A 33 -2.75 -13.00 10.09
C VAL A 33 -2.87 -11.79 11.00
N SER A 34 -2.12 -11.82 12.13
CA SER A 34 -2.06 -10.71 13.09
C SER A 34 -0.60 -10.39 13.45
N PHE A 35 -0.24 -9.10 13.41
CA PHE A 35 1.08 -8.60 13.81
C PHE A 35 1.02 -7.11 14.12
N ALA A 36 2.09 -6.60 14.73
CA ALA A 36 2.27 -5.18 14.95
C ALA A 36 3.69 -4.75 14.56
N ILE A 37 3.85 -3.50 14.15
CA ILE A 37 5.13 -2.87 13.84
C ILE A 37 5.23 -1.62 14.69
N ARG A 38 6.27 -1.51 15.50
CA ARG A 38 6.53 -0.33 16.32
C ARG A 38 7.12 0.81 15.50
N LYS A 39 7.06 2.02 16.02
CA LYS A 39 7.74 3.16 15.40
C LYS A 39 9.25 2.92 15.38
N GLY A 40 9.86 3.03 14.17
CA GLY A 40 11.30 2.79 13.95
C GLY A 40 11.71 1.32 13.87
N GLU A 41 10.77 0.38 13.94
CA GLU A 41 11.04 -1.05 13.80
C GLU A 41 11.01 -1.49 12.33
N THR A 42 11.81 -2.51 12.00
CA THR A 42 11.75 -3.24 10.73
C THR A 42 11.22 -4.63 10.99
N LEU A 43 10.08 -4.97 10.38
CA LEU A 43 9.49 -6.32 10.44
C LEU A 43 9.78 -7.08 9.16
N GLY A 44 10.44 -8.24 9.25
CA GLY A 44 10.69 -9.14 8.14
C GLY A 44 9.57 -10.17 7.97
N LEU A 45 8.98 -10.25 6.77
CA LEU A 45 8.07 -11.32 6.37
C LEU A 45 8.84 -12.37 5.57
N VAL A 46 9.01 -13.56 6.14
CA VAL A 46 9.72 -14.69 5.52
C VAL A 46 8.77 -15.84 5.21
N GLY A 47 9.09 -16.62 4.19
CA GLY A 47 8.31 -17.79 3.78
C GLY A 47 8.59 -18.16 2.31
N GLU A 48 8.07 -19.29 1.88
CA GLU A 48 8.21 -19.80 0.51
C GLU A 48 7.54 -18.92 -0.54
N SER A 49 7.87 -19.14 -1.81
CA SER A 49 7.19 -18.44 -2.91
C SER A 49 5.68 -18.80 -2.91
N GLY A 50 4.83 -17.81 -3.08
CA GLY A 50 3.37 -18.01 -3.10
C GLY A 50 2.69 -18.07 -1.72
N CYS A 51 3.41 -17.99 -0.60
CA CYS A 51 2.81 -18.06 0.75
C CYS A 51 2.08 -16.78 1.21
N GLY A 52 1.83 -15.82 0.33
CA GLY A 52 1.02 -14.64 0.65
C GLY A 52 1.77 -13.38 1.11
N LYS A 53 3.11 -13.36 1.20
CA LYS A 53 3.88 -12.18 1.66
C LYS A 53 3.56 -10.90 0.90
N THR A 54 3.63 -10.96 -0.42
CA THR A 54 3.32 -9.82 -1.29
C THR A 54 1.85 -9.41 -1.17
N THR A 55 0.96 -10.37 -1.04
CA THR A 55 -0.46 -10.13 -0.83
C THR A 55 -0.70 -9.43 0.50
N THR A 56 -0.06 -9.86 1.59
CA THR A 56 -0.14 -9.20 2.90
C THR A 56 0.28 -7.74 2.82
N GLY A 57 1.44 -7.44 2.20
CA GLY A 57 1.90 -6.06 2.04
C GLY A 57 0.96 -5.19 1.20
N ARG A 58 0.44 -5.72 0.09
CA ARG A 58 -0.53 -5.01 -0.76
C ARG A 58 -1.87 -4.80 -0.08
N THR A 59 -2.33 -5.77 0.72
CA THR A 59 -3.57 -5.67 1.49
C THR A 59 -3.42 -4.67 2.64
N LEU A 60 -2.25 -4.62 3.30
CA LEU A 60 -1.94 -3.62 4.33
C LEU A 60 -2.05 -2.19 3.80
N LEU A 61 -1.59 -1.94 2.58
CA LEU A 61 -1.71 -0.65 1.90
C LEU A 61 -3.07 -0.44 1.22
N ARG A 62 -3.98 -1.39 1.37
CA ARG A 62 -5.28 -1.40 0.71
C ARG A 62 -5.21 -1.17 -0.81
N LEU A 63 -4.19 -1.75 -1.44
CA LEU A 63 -4.17 -1.97 -2.89
C LEU A 63 -5.08 -3.14 -3.28
N TYR A 64 -5.26 -4.09 -2.34
CA TYR A 64 -6.36 -5.05 -2.34
C TYR A 64 -7.25 -4.74 -1.15
N GLU A 65 -8.55 -4.64 -1.37
CA GLU A 65 -9.50 -4.42 -0.28
C GLU A 65 -9.58 -5.69 0.57
N PRO A 66 -9.29 -5.62 1.89
CA PRO A 66 -9.30 -6.80 2.75
C PRO A 66 -10.66 -7.50 2.77
N THR A 67 -10.64 -8.83 2.80
CA THR A 67 -11.87 -9.63 2.95
C THR A 67 -12.41 -9.53 4.37
N ASP A 68 -11.52 -9.59 5.37
CA ASP A 68 -11.86 -9.44 6.79
C ASP A 68 -10.64 -8.95 7.59
N GLY A 69 -10.87 -8.58 8.85
CA GLY A 69 -9.85 -8.14 9.80
C GLY A 69 -9.89 -6.65 10.07
N THR A 70 -8.84 -6.19 10.78
CA THR A 70 -8.68 -4.78 11.17
C THR A 70 -7.26 -4.32 10.84
N ILE A 71 -7.13 -3.13 10.26
CA ILE A 71 -5.87 -2.45 9.99
C ILE A 71 -5.87 -1.11 10.70
N ILE A 72 -4.87 -0.88 11.55
CA ILE A 72 -4.69 0.35 12.31
C ILE A 72 -3.33 0.95 11.95
N TYR A 73 -3.27 2.25 11.70
CA TYR A 73 -2.05 3.00 11.42
C TYR A 73 -1.97 4.24 12.30
N ASP A 74 -0.90 4.36 13.07
CA ASP A 74 -0.63 5.48 14.01
C ASP A 74 -1.84 5.76 14.92
N GLY A 75 -2.45 4.69 15.45
CA GLY A 75 -3.63 4.73 16.33
C GLY A 75 -4.98 4.96 15.61
N LYS A 76 -5.00 5.12 14.28
CA LYS A 76 -6.23 5.30 13.50
C LYS A 76 -6.62 4.04 12.77
N VAL A 77 -7.88 3.65 12.89
CA VAL A 77 -8.44 2.51 12.15
C VAL A 77 -8.59 2.89 10.69
N LEU A 78 -7.85 2.22 9.80
CA LEU A 78 -7.93 2.40 8.34
C LEU A 78 -8.97 1.49 7.71
N PHE A 79 -9.10 0.29 8.26
CA PHE A 79 -10.07 -0.72 7.84
C PHE A 79 -10.52 -1.54 9.05
N ASP A 80 -11.80 -1.77 9.15
CA ASP A 80 -12.40 -2.74 10.07
C ASP A 80 -13.67 -3.32 9.47
N LYS A 81 -13.67 -4.63 9.26
CA LYS A 81 -14.82 -5.30 8.61
C LYS A 81 -16.04 -5.31 9.49
N LYS A 82 -15.87 -5.51 10.81
CA LYS A 82 -16.97 -5.60 11.78
C LYS A 82 -17.66 -4.27 11.98
N GLU A 83 -16.85 -3.21 12.14
CA GLU A 83 -17.33 -1.84 12.32
C GLU A 83 -17.69 -1.17 10.99
N LYS A 84 -17.48 -1.85 9.85
CA LYS A 84 -17.70 -1.31 8.49
C LYS A 84 -16.92 -0.02 8.22
N ILE A 85 -15.71 0.07 8.77
CA ILE A 85 -14.80 1.20 8.55
C ILE A 85 -13.92 0.90 7.36
N ALA A 86 -13.92 1.81 6.38
CA ALA A 86 -12.99 1.79 5.24
C ALA A 86 -12.70 3.25 4.85
N VAL A 87 -11.60 3.81 5.38
CA VAL A 87 -11.26 5.21 5.15
C VAL A 87 -10.69 5.44 3.75
N ASP A 88 -10.76 6.67 3.25
CA ASP A 88 -10.00 7.06 2.06
C ASP A 88 -8.50 6.95 2.33
N MET A 89 -7.78 6.26 1.45
CA MET A 89 -6.34 6.02 1.59
C MET A 89 -5.45 7.14 1.03
N LEU A 90 -6.00 8.09 0.28
CA LEU A 90 -5.21 9.15 -0.37
C LEU A 90 -4.35 9.95 0.63
N PRO A 91 -4.85 10.38 1.81
CA PRO A 91 -4.05 11.08 2.80
C PRO A 91 -2.92 10.23 3.40
N TYR A 92 -3.09 8.90 3.44
CA TYR A 92 -2.14 7.97 4.01
C TYR A 92 -1.06 7.53 3.01
N ARG A 93 -1.33 7.54 1.70
CA ARG A 93 -0.38 7.14 0.64
C ARG A 93 0.89 7.98 0.59
N ARG A 94 0.87 9.20 1.14
CA ARG A 94 2.08 10.02 1.31
C ARG A 94 3.01 9.52 2.41
N ARG A 95 2.49 8.74 3.37
CA ARG A 95 3.22 8.22 4.54
C ARG A 95 3.44 6.72 4.47
N MET A 96 2.61 6.00 3.72
CA MET A 96 2.66 4.56 3.52
C MET A 96 2.93 4.29 2.04
N GLN A 97 4.13 3.85 1.71
CA GLN A 97 4.55 3.62 0.33
C GLN A 97 5.03 2.19 0.15
N ILE A 98 5.07 1.73 -1.10
CA ILE A 98 5.56 0.41 -1.48
C ILE A 98 6.67 0.56 -2.51
N VAL A 99 7.72 -0.25 -2.36
CA VAL A 99 8.73 -0.47 -3.39
C VAL A 99 8.50 -1.87 -3.95
N PHE A 100 8.19 -1.95 -5.24
CA PHE A 100 7.96 -3.23 -5.90
C PHE A 100 9.26 -3.96 -6.18
N GLN A 101 9.18 -5.29 -6.24
CA GLN A 101 10.32 -6.16 -6.51
C GLN A 101 10.92 -5.92 -7.91
N ASP A 102 10.07 -5.64 -8.90
CA ASP A 102 10.47 -5.29 -10.26
C ASP A 102 10.14 -3.81 -10.53
N PRO A 103 11.16 -2.93 -10.48
CA PRO A 103 10.96 -1.51 -10.74
C PRO A 103 10.59 -1.22 -12.20
N TYR A 104 11.08 -2.02 -13.15
CA TYR A 104 10.79 -1.79 -14.58
C TYR A 104 9.35 -2.14 -14.93
N ALA A 105 8.81 -3.23 -14.40
CA ALA A 105 7.41 -3.59 -14.59
C ALA A 105 6.43 -2.65 -13.84
N SER A 106 6.96 -1.82 -12.92
CA SER A 106 6.14 -0.89 -12.13
C SER A 106 5.98 0.49 -12.79
N LEU A 107 6.74 0.79 -13.83
CA LEU A 107 6.74 2.06 -14.52
C LEU A 107 6.11 1.90 -15.91
N ASP A 108 5.33 2.90 -16.34
CA ASP A 108 4.82 2.93 -17.71
C ASP A 108 5.96 3.33 -18.66
N PRO A 109 6.39 2.45 -19.59
CA PRO A 109 7.48 2.74 -20.53
C PRO A 109 7.17 3.84 -21.55
N ARG A 110 5.92 4.29 -21.61
CA ARG A 110 5.48 5.39 -22.49
C ARG A 110 5.65 6.76 -21.84
N MET A 111 5.84 6.80 -20.53
CA MET A 111 6.01 8.04 -19.78
C MET A 111 7.48 8.46 -19.73
N THR A 112 7.72 9.76 -19.73
CA THR A 112 9.07 10.28 -19.45
C THR A 112 9.39 10.16 -17.95
N ILE A 113 10.68 10.15 -17.58
CA ILE A 113 11.11 10.12 -16.17
C ILE A 113 10.50 11.31 -15.41
N GLY A 114 10.46 12.49 -16.03
CA GLY A 114 9.85 13.69 -15.45
C GLY A 114 8.36 13.53 -15.17
N ASP A 115 7.63 12.84 -16.04
CA ASP A 115 6.21 12.57 -15.84
C ASP A 115 5.98 11.54 -14.73
N ILE A 116 6.77 10.46 -14.70
CA ILE A 116 6.71 9.44 -13.65
C ILE A 116 6.97 10.05 -12.26
N VAL A 117 8.02 10.86 -12.12
CA VAL A 117 8.32 11.55 -10.86
C VAL A 117 7.28 12.61 -10.54
N GLY A 118 6.79 13.31 -11.57
CA GLY A 118 5.79 14.37 -11.45
C GLY A 118 4.39 13.87 -11.07
N GLU A 119 4.04 12.62 -11.38
CA GLU A 119 2.71 12.06 -11.11
C GLU A 119 2.33 12.15 -9.63
N GLY A 120 3.24 11.81 -8.73
CA GLY A 120 3.01 11.93 -7.28
C GLY A 120 2.81 13.39 -6.83
N ILE A 121 3.49 14.34 -7.49
CA ILE A 121 3.33 15.77 -7.25
C ILE A 121 1.92 16.23 -7.66
N ASP A 122 1.45 15.76 -8.82
CA ASP A 122 0.16 16.13 -9.39
C ASP A 122 -1.01 15.54 -8.57
N ILE A 123 -0.95 14.24 -8.25
CA ILE A 123 -2.00 13.54 -7.47
C ILE A 123 -2.18 14.17 -6.08
N HIS A 124 -1.09 14.59 -5.46
CA HIS A 124 -1.13 15.16 -4.11
C HIS A 124 -1.16 16.70 -4.11
N HIS A 125 -1.31 17.34 -5.26
CA HIS A 125 -1.37 18.80 -5.42
C HIS A 125 -0.25 19.53 -4.68
N LEU A 126 1.01 19.07 -4.85
CA LEU A 126 2.17 19.57 -4.11
C LEU A 126 2.83 20.80 -4.74
N CYS A 127 2.42 21.19 -5.94
CA CYS A 127 2.93 22.36 -6.65
C CYS A 127 1.80 23.30 -7.06
N ALA A 128 2.09 24.60 -7.03
CA ALA A 128 1.13 25.64 -7.39
C ALA A 128 1.08 25.89 -8.92
N ASN A 129 2.15 25.54 -9.65
CA ASN A 129 2.26 25.80 -11.08
C ASN A 129 3.21 24.81 -11.79
N ALA A 130 3.16 24.80 -13.14
CA ALA A 130 3.95 23.89 -13.96
C ALA A 130 5.46 24.10 -13.85
N LYS A 131 5.93 25.31 -13.57
CA LYS A 131 7.36 25.59 -13.37
C LYS A 131 7.87 24.92 -12.10
N GLU A 132 7.18 25.08 -10.98
CA GLU A 132 7.53 24.43 -9.71
C GLU A 132 7.48 22.90 -9.82
N ARG A 133 6.49 22.37 -10.57
CA ARG A 133 6.41 20.93 -10.88
C ARG A 133 7.67 20.46 -11.64
N HIS A 134 8.06 21.17 -12.69
CA HIS A 134 9.24 20.85 -13.47
C HIS A 134 10.53 20.89 -12.64
N ASP A 135 10.70 21.94 -11.83
CA ASP A 135 11.89 22.10 -10.97
C ASP A 135 12.00 20.98 -9.94
N ARG A 136 10.88 20.51 -9.38
CA ARG A 136 10.85 19.40 -8.41
C ARG A 136 10.99 18.00 -9.05
N SER A 137 10.52 17.82 -10.28
CA SER A 137 10.62 16.55 -11.00
C SER A 137 11.94 16.40 -11.79
N SER A 138 12.73 17.48 -11.90
CA SER A 138 14.02 17.47 -12.59
C SER A 138 15.14 16.93 -11.72
N PRO A 139 15.88 15.90 -12.15
CA PRO A 139 16.95 15.29 -11.34
C PRO A 139 18.17 16.19 -11.10
N CYS A 140 18.24 17.36 -11.76
CA CYS A 140 19.39 18.27 -11.67
C CYS A 140 19.32 19.31 -10.53
N SER A 141 18.21 19.41 -9.77
CA SER A 141 18.07 20.48 -8.77
C SER A 141 18.70 20.18 -7.41
N SER A 142 19.20 18.96 -7.16
CA SER A 142 19.76 18.56 -5.85
C SER A 142 21.27 18.33 -5.82
N ALA A 143 22.00 18.62 -6.91
CA ALA A 143 23.44 18.39 -6.97
C ALA A 143 24.31 19.63 -6.66
N SER A 144 23.70 20.69 -6.13
CA SER A 144 24.42 21.93 -5.75
C SER A 144 23.93 22.42 -4.40
N ALA A 145 24.33 21.71 -3.32
CA ALA A 145 24.36 22.22 -1.96
C ALA A 145 25.45 21.48 -1.18
#